data_8bc03b4446ee1d23799db2cb3efa50b4
#
_entry.id   8bc03b4446ee1d23799db2cb3efa50b4
#
_cell.length_a   1.000
_cell.length_b   1.000
_cell.length_c   1.000
_cell.angle_alpha   90.00
_cell.angle_beta   90.00
_cell.angle_gamma   90.00
#
_symmetry.space_group_name_H-M   'P 1'
#
loop_
_entity.id
_entity.type
_entity.pdbx_description
1 polymer ?
#
loop_
_entity_poly.entity_id
_entity_poly.type
_entity_poly.pdbx_seq_one_letter_code
_entity_poly.pdbx_strand_id
1 'polypeptide(L)'
;MRKYLNRLMPAANATALVAAIAHVSTLAFASRGIGLEAVYIAVLTYMIGFIAALIVGAALLAIVGFFKLGLLSSLALFFIVIHSVAILIVVYLFESDFTQVPLQYGFISLPATLTAWYCSVYFVWKKGNVIEGR
;
A
#
# COMPACT_ATOMS: atom_id res chain seq x y z
N MET A 1 -4.87 17.35 -9.89
CA MET A 1 -3.79 16.41 -10.11
C MET A 1 -2.56 16.71 -9.26
N ARG A 2 -1.90 17.89 -9.39
CA ARG A 2 -0.67 18.26 -8.65
C ARG A 2 -0.76 18.07 -7.12
N LYS A 3 -1.90 18.39 -6.50
CA LYS A 3 -2.12 18.25 -5.04
C LYS A 3 -2.04 16.79 -4.56
N TYR A 4 -2.43 15.83 -5.39
CA TYR A 4 -2.31 14.40 -5.07
C TYR A 4 -0.87 13.91 -5.25
N LEU A 5 -0.21 14.30 -6.34
CA LEU A 5 1.18 13.90 -6.62
C LEU A 5 2.17 14.40 -5.56
N ASN A 6 1.93 15.56 -4.96
CA ASN A 6 2.74 16.06 -3.84
C ASN A 6 2.68 15.15 -2.60
N ARG A 7 1.72 14.22 -2.54
CA ARG A 7 1.58 13.25 -1.47
C ARG A 7 2.16 11.87 -1.81
N LEU A 8 2.64 11.67 -3.03
CA LEU A 8 3.15 10.39 -3.49
C LEU A 8 4.29 9.86 -2.60
N MET A 9 5.33 10.66 -2.38
CA MET A 9 6.49 10.25 -1.57
C MET A 9 6.13 9.93 -0.12
N PRO A 10 5.43 10.82 0.64
CA PRO A 10 5.02 10.50 2.00
C PRO A 10 4.11 9.27 2.09
N ALA A 11 3.17 9.12 1.13
CA ALA A 11 2.26 7.98 1.11
C ALA A 11 3.01 6.68 0.78
N ALA A 12 3.91 6.68 -0.20
CA ALA A 12 4.72 5.52 -0.56
C ALA A 12 5.60 5.06 0.61
N ASN A 13 6.26 6.00 1.30
CA ASN A 13 7.07 5.69 2.47
C ASN A 13 6.24 5.08 3.61
N ALA A 14 5.12 5.69 3.96
CA ALA A 14 4.23 5.17 4.99
C ALA A 14 3.67 3.78 4.63
N THR A 15 3.27 3.59 3.38
CA THR A 15 2.76 2.32 2.87
C THR A 15 3.80 1.21 2.94
N ALA A 16 5.03 1.48 2.50
CA ALA A 16 6.13 0.53 2.55
C ALA A 16 6.49 0.13 3.98
N LEU A 17 6.51 1.11 4.90
CA LEU A 17 6.76 0.86 6.32
C LEU A 17 5.68 -0.02 6.94
N VAL A 18 4.42 0.29 6.70
CA VAL A 18 3.29 -0.51 7.21
C VAL A 18 3.30 -1.91 6.62
N ALA A 19 3.60 -2.07 5.32
CA ALA A 19 3.74 -3.37 4.69
C ALA A 19 4.87 -4.21 5.32
N ALA A 20 6.04 -3.60 5.57
CA ALA A 20 7.16 -4.27 6.21
C ALA A 20 6.82 -4.71 7.65
N ILE A 21 6.20 -3.85 8.45
CA ILE A 21 5.76 -4.18 9.81
C ILE A 21 4.73 -5.31 9.79
N ALA A 22 3.72 -5.22 8.92
CA ALA A 22 2.69 -6.25 8.80
C ALA A 22 3.30 -7.60 8.38
N HIS A 23 4.26 -7.60 7.45
CA HIS A 23 4.95 -8.82 6.99
C HIS A 23 5.74 -9.47 8.13
N VAL A 24 6.57 -8.71 8.83
CA VAL A 24 7.33 -9.22 9.98
C VAL A 24 6.41 -9.71 11.10
N SER A 25 5.33 -8.99 11.37
CA SER A 25 4.35 -9.41 12.38
C SER A 25 3.69 -10.74 12.01
N THR A 26 3.34 -10.93 10.74
CA THR A 26 2.76 -12.18 10.24
C THR A 26 3.76 -13.35 10.39
N LEU A 27 5.03 -13.12 10.03
CA LEU A 27 6.10 -14.11 10.19
C LEU A 27 6.37 -14.44 11.65
N ALA A 28 6.46 -13.43 12.53
CA ALA A 28 6.66 -13.63 13.97
C ALA A 28 5.55 -14.48 14.59
N PHE A 29 4.31 -14.24 14.15
CA PHE A 29 3.15 -15.00 14.60
C PHE A 29 3.19 -16.45 14.11
N ALA A 30 3.60 -16.67 12.85
CA ALA A 30 3.68 -18.01 12.26
C ALA A 30 4.85 -18.85 12.80
N SER A 31 6.03 -18.23 13.02
CA SER A 31 7.25 -18.92 13.46
C SER A 31 7.46 -18.97 14.98
N ARG A 32 6.58 -18.35 15.74
CA ARG A 32 6.69 -18.18 17.20
C ARG A 32 7.99 -17.53 17.68
N GLY A 33 8.63 -16.73 16.83
CA GLY A 33 9.86 -16.01 17.19
C GLY A 33 10.30 -15.00 16.12
N ILE A 34 11.15 -14.06 16.53
CA ILE A 34 11.76 -13.08 15.64
C ILE A 34 13.27 -13.31 15.65
N GLY A 35 13.82 -13.79 14.54
CA GLY A 35 15.27 -13.93 14.33
C GLY A 35 15.85 -12.79 13.49
N LEU A 36 17.17 -12.83 13.25
CA LEU A 36 17.85 -11.90 12.36
C LEU A 36 17.28 -11.89 10.93
N GLU A 37 16.70 -13.00 10.50
CA GLU A 37 16.02 -13.15 9.21
C GLU A 37 14.88 -12.17 9.04
N ALA A 38 14.15 -11.85 10.13
CA ALA A 38 13.06 -10.89 10.11
C ALA A 38 13.51 -9.48 9.71
N VAL A 39 14.74 -9.09 10.07
CA VAL A 39 15.32 -7.80 9.69
C VAL A 39 15.55 -7.73 8.18
N TYR A 40 16.12 -8.78 7.59
CA TYR A 40 16.33 -8.86 6.14
C TYR A 40 15.00 -8.83 5.39
N ILE A 41 14.01 -9.58 5.87
CA ILE A 41 12.68 -9.62 5.27
C ILE A 41 12.00 -8.24 5.38
N ALA A 42 12.12 -7.57 6.52
CA ALA A 42 11.59 -6.21 6.70
C ALA A 42 12.21 -5.22 5.71
N VAL A 43 13.53 -5.22 5.59
CA VAL A 43 14.26 -4.32 4.68
C VAL A 43 13.88 -4.61 3.22
N LEU A 44 13.87 -5.88 2.83
CA LEU A 44 13.51 -6.28 1.46
C LEU A 44 12.06 -5.90 1.14
N THR A 45 11.13 -6.19 2.05
CA THR A 45 9.72 -5.83 1.89
C THR A 45 9.52 -4.32 1.81
N TYR A 46 10.23 -3.56 2.64
CA TYR A 46 10.20 -2.11 2.58
C TYR A 46 10.69 -1.58 1.23
N MET A 47 11.83 -2.06 0.73
CA MET A 47 12.40 -1.59 -0.53
C MET A 47 11.49 -1.92 -1.73
N ILE A 48 11.03 -3.17 -1.82
CA ILE A 48 10.11 -3.60 -2.90
C ILE A 48 8.79 -2.84 -2.79
N GLY A 49 8.23 -2.76 -1.59
CA GLY A 49 6.99 -2.04 -1.31
C GLY A 49 7.07 -0.55 -1.62
N PHE A 50 8.21 0.09 -1.33
CA PHE A 50 8.43 1.50 -1.64
C PHE A 50 8.47 1.76 -3.14
N ILE A 51 9.22 0.97 -3.89
CA ILE A 51 9.31 1.09 -5.36
C ILE A 51 7.94 0.82 -6.00
N ALA A 52 7.27 -0.26 -5.58
CA ALA A 52 5.94 -0.59 -6.06
C ALA A 52 4.92 0.52 -5.74
N ALA A 53 4.95 1.06 -4.51
CA ALA A 53 4.08 2.15 -4.09
C ALA A 53 4.35 3.46 -4.86
N LEU A 54 5.58 3.74 -5.25
CA LEU A 54 5.90 4.90 -6.11
C LEU A 54 5.31 4.74 -7.50
N ILE A 55 5.54 3.59 -8.14
CA ILE A 55 5.11 3.34 -9.53
C ILE A 55 3.57 3.26 -9.59
N VAL A 56 3.00 2.35 -8.80
CA VAL A 56 1.55 2.11 -8.79
C VAL A 56 0.80 3.30 -8.19
N GLY A 57 1.34 3.89 -7.12
CA GLY A 57 0.76 5.07 -6.47
C GLY A 57 0.72 6.28 -7.40
N ALA A 58 1.77 6.51 -8.21
CA ALA A 58 1.76 7.60 -9.19
C ALA A 58 0.62 7.43 -10.21
N ALA A 59 0.45 6.22 -10.74
CA ALA A 59 -0.63 5.90 -11.68
C ALA A 59 -2.01 6.07 -11.03
N LEU A 60 -2.20 5.52 -9.82
CA LEU A 60 -3.47 5.64 -9.08
C LEU A 60 -3.84 7.09 -8.77
N LEU A 61 -2.88 7.88 -8.29
CA LEU A 61 -3.12 9.29 -7.98
C LEU A 61 -3.37 10.14 -9.23
N ALA A 62 -2.76 9.77 -10.36
CA ALA A 62 -3.06 10.39 -11.64
C ALA A 62 -4.51 10.10 -12.06
N ILE A 63 -4.95 8.83 -11.97
CA ILE A 63 -6.33 8.42 -12.27
C ILE A 63 -7.33 9.15 -11.37
N VAL A 64 -7.11 9.12 -10.04
CA VAL A 64 -7.97 9.81 -9.07
C VAL A 64 -8.07 11.29 -9.37
N GLY A 65 -6.94 11.93 -9.69
CA GLY A 65 -6.90 13.37 -9.98
C GLY A 65 -7.49 13.73 -11.33
N PHE A 66 -7.35 12.90 -12.35
CA PHE A 66 -7.87 13.12 -13.69
C PHE A 66 -9.38 12.94 -13.75
N PHE A 67 -9.87 11.80 -13.22
CA PHE A 67 -11.30 11.48 -13.21
C PHE A 67 -12.07 12.12 -12.06
N LYS A 68 -11.40 12.85 -11.16
CA LYS A 68 -12.00 13.47 -9.97
C LYS A 68 -12.83 12.47 -9.14
N LEU A 69 -12.28 11.29 -8.92
CA LEU A 69 -12.97 10.21 -8.21
C LEU A 69 -13.33 10.62 -6.79
N GLY A 70 -14.53 10.23 -6.37
CA GLY A 70 -14.97 10.38 -4.98
C GLY A 70 -14.19 9.49 -4.02
N LEU A 71 -14.37 9.70 -2.71
CA LEU A 71 -13.65 8.95 -1.67
C LEU A 71 -13.85 7.43 -1.80
N LEU A 72 -15.09 6.98 -1.92
CA LEU A 72 -15.40 5.55 -1.98
C LEU A 72 -14.87 4.90 -3.26
N SER A 73 -15.04 5.56 -4.41
CA SER A 73 -14.53 5.06 -5.70
C SER A 73 -13.01 5.00 -5.73
N SER A 74 -12.33 5.98 -5.13
CA SER A 74 -10.87 5.96 -5.02
C SER A 74 -10.38 4.86 -4.08
N LEU A 75 -11.07 4.61 -2.96
CA LEU A 75 -10.75 3.52 -2.04
C LEU A 75 -10.89 2.16 -2.73
N ALA A 76 -12.00 1.93 -3.45
CA ALA A 76 -12.22 0.70 -4.21
C ALA A 76 -11.13 0.50 -5.28
N LEU A 77 -10.77 1.55 -6.00
CA LEU A 77 -9.69 1.50 -6.99
C LEU A 77 -8.34 1.12 -6.34
N PHE A 78 -7.98 1.76 -5.23
CA PHE A 78 -6.75 1.45 -4.49
C PHE A 78 -6.76 0.00 -4.01
N PHE A 79 -7.89 -0.45 -3.46
CA PHE A 79 -8.04 -1.82 -2.97
C PHE A 79 -7.81 -2.84 -4.08
N ILE A 80 -8.51 -2.71 -5.22
CA ILE A 80 -8.39 -3.65 -6.33
C ILE A 80 -6.97 -3.67 -6.89
N VAL A 81 -6.40 -2.51 -7.20
CA VAL A 81 -5.10 -2.42 -7.87
C VAL A 81 -3.97 -2.88 -6.95
N ILE A 82 -3.92 -2.41 -5.70
CA ILE A 82 -2.82 -2.76 -4.79
C ILE A 82 -2.86 -4.25 -4.43
N HIS A 83 -4.04 -4.84 -4.21
CA HIS A 83 -4.15 -6.28 -3.97
C HIS A 83 -3.74 -7.09 -5.19
N SER A 84 -4.16 -6.68 -6.39
CA SER A 84 -3.73 -7.35 -7.63
C SER A 84 -2.21 -7.29 -7.81
N VAL A 85 -1.60 -6.13 -7.57
CA VAL A 85 -0.14 -5.97 -7.66
C VAL A 85 0.57 -6.78 -6.59
N ALA A 86 0.08 -6.79 -5.35
CA ALA A 86 0.66 -7.60 -4.28
C ALA A 86 0.61 -9.10 -4.62
N ILE A 87 -0.51 -9.61 -5.11
CA ILE A 87 -0.64 -11.01 -5.56
C ILE A 87 0.33 -11.32 -6.70
N LEU A 88 0.42 -10.43 -7.70
CA LEU A 88 1.34 -10.61 -8.83
C LEU A 88 2.80 -10.66 -8.37
N ILE A 89 3.22 -9.74 -7.49
CA ILE A 89 4.57 -9.72 -6.94
C ILE A 89 4.89 -11.04 -6.25
N VAL A 90 3.97 -11.55 -5.45
CA VAL A 90 4.19 -12.78 -4.69
C VAL A 90 4.25 -14.00 -5.59
N VAL A 91 3.33 -14.13 -6.52
CA VAL A 91 3.28 -15.28 -7.45
C VAL A 91 4.51 -15.31 -8.34
N TYR A 92 4.92 -14.17 -8.92
CA TYR A 92 6.00 -14.13 -9.89
C TYR A 92 7.40 -14.00 -9.30
N LEU A 93 7.56 -13.28 -8.18
CA LEU A 93 8.89 -13.11 -7.58
C LEU A 93 9.23 -14.20 -6.56
N PHE A 94 8.24 -14.76 -5.89
CA PHE A 94 8.47 -15.74 -4.83
C PHE A 94 7.99 -17.16 -5.19
N GLU A 95 7.53 -17.37 -6.44
CA GLU A 95 7.06 -18.67 -6.95
C GLU A 95 6.09 -19.39 -5.99
N SER A 96 5.28 -18.59 -5.29
CA SER A 96 4.36 -19.10 -4.28
C SER A 96 3.09 -19.67 -4.90
N ASP A 97 2.54 -20.72 -4.29
CA ASP A 97 1.29 -21.33 -4.72
C ASP A 97 0.13 -20.33 -4.64
N PHE A 98 -0.54 -20.13 -5.75
CA PHE A 98 -1.65 -19.19 -5.90
C PHE A 98 -2.79 -19.41 -4.89
N THR A 99 -2.94 -20.63 -4.39
CA THR A 99 -4.01 -21.01 -3.44
C THR A 99 -3.81 -20.48 -2.02
N GLN A 100 -2.57 -20.28 -1.58
CA GLN A 100 -2.24 -19.82 -0.21
C GLN A 100 -1.99 -18.30 -0.13
N VAL A 101 -1.65 -17.70 -1.26
CA VAL A 101 -1.30 -16.29 -1.39
C VAL A 101 -2.37 -15.32 -0.88
N PRO A 102 -3.68 -15.46 -1.19
CA PRO A 102 -4.68 -14.48 -0.80
C PRO A 102 -4.82 -14.31 0.72
N LEU A 103 -4.67 -15.39 1.49
CA LEU A 103 -4.86 -15.35 2.94
C LEU A 103 -3.68 -14.70 3.66
N GLN A 104 -2.46 -15.08 3.30
CA GLN A 104 -1.24 -14.55 3.94
C GLN A 104 -0.98 -13.09 3.57
N TYR A 105 -1.22 -12.72 2.29
CA TYR A 105 -0.92 -11.38 1.80
C TYR A 105 -2.07 -10.39 1.97
N GLY A 106 -3.29 -10.86 2.20
CA GLY A 106 -4.40 -10.02 2.62
C GLY A 106 -4.09 -9.26 3.93
N PHE A 107 -3.42 -9.90 4.87
CA PHE A 107 -2.99 -9.28 6.13
C PHE A 107 -1.91 -8.21 5.94
N ILE A 108 -1.12 -8.27 4.86
CA ILE A 108 -0.07 -7.29 4.54
C ILE A 108 -0.63 -6.19 3.63
N SER A 109 -1.34 -6.57 2.59
CA SER A 109 -1.83 -5.64 1.57
C SER A 109 -2.99 -4.77 2.05
N LEU A 110 -3.84 -5.28 2.96
CA LEU A 110 -4.97 -4.52 3.48
C LEU A 110 -4.53 -3.28 4.27
N PRO A 111 -3.70 -3.36 5.32
CA PRO A 111 -3.22 -2.18 6.01
C PRO A 111 -2.36 -1.28 5.11
N ALA A 112 -1.57 -1.84 4.19
CA ALA A 112 -0.80 -1.07 3.22
C ALA A 112 -1.72 -0.25 2.29
N THR A 113 -2.80 -0.84 1.78
CA THR A 113 -3.78 -0.17 0.94
C THR A 113 -4.49 0.98 1.67
N LEU A 114 -4.95 0.71 2.88
CA LEU A 114 -5.59 1.74 3.71
C LEU A 114 -4.65 2.90 4.01
N THR A 115 -3.38 2.61 4.30
CA THR A 115 -2.35 3.63 4.54
C THR A 115 -2.08 4.45 3.28
N ALA A 116 -1.91 3.80 2.13
CA ALA A 116 -1.69 4.47 0.85
C ALA A 116 -2.81 5.44 0.52
N TRP A 117 -4.04 4.98 0.61
CA TRP A 117 -5.23 5.80 0.35
C TRP A 117 -5.40 6.92 1.38
N TYR A 118 -5.25 6.63 2.68
CA TYR A 118 -5.39 7.60 3.75
C TYR A 118 -4.36 8.73 3.65
N CYS A 119 -3.08 8.39 3.50
CA CYS A 119 -1.99 9.36 3.42
C CYS A 119 -2.00 10.21 2.14
N SER A 120 -2.66 9.74 1.08
CA SER A 120 -2.72 10.42 -0.20
C SER A 120 -4.09 11.07 -0.44
N VAL A 121 -5.11 10.28 -0.74
CA VAL A 121 -6.41 10.77 -1.21
C VAL A 121 -7.22 11.38 -0.08
N TYR A 122 -7.40 10.66 1.03
CA TYR A 122 -8.20 11.13 2.16
C TYR A 122 -7.60 12.40 2.78
N PHE A 123 -6.28 12.46 2.92
CA PHE A 123 -5.61 13.66 3.46
C PHE A 123 -5.87 14.91 2.60
N VAL A 124 -5.79 14.77 1.27
CA VAL A 124 -6.06 15.87 0.33
C VAL A 124 -7.52 16.29 0.39
N TRP A 125 -8.43 15.33 0.44
CA TRP A 125 -9.86 15.58 0.55
C TRP A 125 -10.21 16.31 1.86
N LYS A 126 -9.71 15.82 2.99
CA LYS A 126 -9.92 16.45 4.31
C LYS A 126 -9.44 17.89 4.33
N LYS A 127 -8.23 18.13 3.78
CA LYS A 127 -7.67 19.50 3.71
C LYS A 127 -8.50 20.42 2.82
N GLY A 128 -9.06 19.92 1.72
CA GLY A 128 -9.96 20.68 0.86
C GLY A 128 -11.23 21.10 1.58
N ASN A 129 -11.90 20.18 2.25
CA ASN A 129 -13.16 20.45 2.97
C ASN A 129 -12.99 21.40 4.16
N VAL A 130 -11.84 21.38 4.83
CA VAL A 130 -11.56 22.31 5.93
C VAL A 130 -11.40 23.76 5.42
N ILE A 131 -10.91 23.93 4.20
CA ILE A 131 -10.72 25.26 3.59
C ILE A 131 -12.04 25.80 3.03
N GLU A 132 -12.92 24.93 2.52
CA GLU A 132 -14.23 25.30 1.96
C GLU A 132 -15.33 25.46 3.05
N GLY A 133 -15.09 24.94 4.24
CA GLY A 133 -16.02 24.99 5.40
C GLY A 133 -16.00 26.31 6.19
N ARG A 134 -15.70 27.44 5.52
CA ARG A 134 -15.93 28.80 6.06
C ARG A 134 -17.26 29.35 5.65
#